data_9cfd12fde020efc1655ef7c3fbe7b854
#
_entry.id   9cfd12fde020efc1655ef7c3fbe7b854
#
_cell.length_a   1.000
_cell.length_b   1.000
_cell.length_c   1.000
_cell.angle_alpha   90.00
_cell.angle_beta   90.00
_cell.angle_gamma   90.00
#
_symmetry.space_group_name_H-M   'P 1'
#
loop_
_entity.id
_entity.type
_entity.pdbx_description
1 polymer ?
#
loop_
_entity_poly.entity_id
_entity_poly.type
_entity_poly.pdbx_seq_one_letter_code
_entity_poly.pdbx_strand_id
1 'polypeptide(L)'
;RNDQRIIFVANHFRKEVTSTVLWLLKHDIQLQCFRATPYSMGEDIFLQVEQIIPLPETAEFMIDAKEKEKEEKDKSKVVAESEARLTEFWGDLKDQMKISKIDFLDRVSAKHHYNIGFWKGEGKFAFCIGKYSNRVELYFSNDANKVLFDTMKQHKEEIDEHLNNLVVWERLDNKKASRIKYEMPLDQYKVIEGRFNDKTNWKEWIDWYIGSMTKF
;
A
#
# COMPACT_ATOMS: atom_id res chain seq x y z
N ARG A 1 17.43 -26.24 -13.20
CA ARG A 1 16.30 -25.82 -14.06
C ARG A 1 16.51 -26.49 -15.41
N ASN A 2 15.60 -27.34 -15.84
CA ASN A 2 15.60 -27.86 -17.19
C ASN A 2 15.08 -26.74 -18.12
N ASP A 3 15.97 -26.08 -18.85
CA ASP A 3 15.62 -25.12 -19.89
C ASP A 3 15.23 -25.87 -21.16
N GLN A 4 14.09 -26.57 -21.12
CA GLN A 4 13.53 -27.23 -22.28
C GLN A 4 12.76 -26.23 -23.13
N ARG A 5 13.04 -26.18 -24.42
CA ARG A 5 12.27 -25.42 -25.40
C ARG A 5 11.67 -26.36 -26.43
N ILE A 6 10.48 -26.05 -26.91
CA ILE A 6 9.77 -26.79 -27.92
C ILE A 6 9.88 -26.03 -29.24
N ILE A 7 10.29 -26.70 -30.31
CA ILE A 7 10.39 -26.11 -31.64
C ILE A 7 9.46 -26.89 -32.57
N PHE A 8 8.51 -26.18 -33.19
CA PHE A 8 7.68 -26.69 -34.25
C PHE A 8 8.21 -26.20 -35.60
N VAL A 9 8.34 -27.14 -36.55
CA VAL A 9 8.75 -26.82 -37.92
C VAL A 9 7.71 -27.40 -38.86
N ALA A 10 7.09 -26.57 -39.70
CA ALA A 10 6.08 -27.00 -40.68
C ALA A 10 6.03 -26.04 -41.86
N ASN A 11 5.55 -26.50 -43.02
CA ASN A 11 5.30 -25.64 -44.16
C ASN A 11 4.15 -24.64 -43.91
N HIS A 12 3.13 -25.08 -43.15
CA HIS A 12 1.97 -24.26 -42.79
C HIS A 12 1.45 -24.62 -41.40
N PHE A 13 1.04 -23.60 -40.65
CA PHE A 13 0.41 -23.74 -39.33
C PHE A 13 -1.06 -23.38 -39.40
N ARG A 14 -1.92 -24.29 -38.93
CA ARG A 14 -3.35 -23.99 -38.78
C ARG A 14 -3.56 -22.99 -37.64
N LYS A 15 -4.66 -22.24 -37.72
CA LYS A 15 -5.03 -21.22 -36.71
C LYS A 15 -5.11 -21.78 -35.30
N GLU A 16 -5.62 -22.99 -35.14
CA GLU A 16 -5.76 -23.69 -33.86
C GLU A 16 -4.40 -23.95 -33.22
N VAL A 17 -3.40 -24.37 -34.01
CA VAL A 17 -2.04 -24.61 -33.55
C VAL A 17 -1.41 -23.29 -33.09
N THR A 18 -1.49 -22.25 -33.90
CA THR A 18 -0.91 -20.93 -33.55
C THR A 18 -1.57 -20.33 -32.31
N SER A 19 -2.89 -20.47 -32.14
CA SER A 19 -3.60 -20.02 -30.94
C SER A 19 -3.16 -20.79 -29.69
N THR A 20 -2.98 -22.11 -29.79
CA THR A 20 -2.50 -22.96 -28.69
C THR A 20 -1.05 -22.57 -28.31
N VAL A 21 -0.19 -22.34 -29.30
CA VAL A 21 1.20 -21.93 -29.07
C VAL A 21 1.25 -20.56 -28.34
N LEU A 22 0.45 -19.61 -28.77
CA LEU A 22 0.36 -18.29 -28.12
C LEU A 22 -0.16 -18.41 -26.67
N TRP A 23 -1.12 -19.31 -26.42
CA TRP A 23 -1.61 -19.59 -25.08
C TRP A 23 -0.51 -20.20 -24.19
N LEU A 24 0.25 -21.19 -24.71
CA LEU A 24 1.36 -21.82 -23.97
C LEU A 24 2.50 -20.84 -23.66
N LEU A 25 2.81 -19.91 -24.58
CA LEU A 25 3.79 -18.85 -24.34
C LEU A 25 3.38 -17.93 -23.18
N LYS A 26 2.08 -17.66 -23.00
CA LYS A 26 1.55 -16.92 -21.84
C LYS A 26 1.76 -17.66 -20.52
N HIS A 27 1.86 -19.00 -20.55
CA HIS A 27 2.11 -19.85 -19.39
C HIS A 27 3.58 -20.23 -19.20
N ASP A 28 4.51 -19.40 -19.70
CA ASP A 28 5.96 -19.54 -19.55
C ASP A 28 6.57 -20.80 -20.18
N ILE A 29 5.86 -21.44 -21.10
CA ILE A 29 6.38 -22.55 -21.87
C ILE A 29 7.15 -21.98 -23.08
N GLN A 30 8.46 -22.25 -23.15
CA GLN A 30 9.28 -21.78 -24.26
C GLN A 30 8.97 -22.55 -25.54
N LEU A 31 8.35 -21.88 -26.50
CA LEU A 31 7.89 -22.43 -27.76
C LEU A 31 8.30 -21.55 -28.93
N GLN A 32 8.75 -22.15 -30.01
CA GLN A 32 9.10 -21.47 -31.27
C GLN A 32 8.47 -22.20 -32.45
N CYS A 33 7.92 -21.47 -33.41
CA CYS A 33 7.38 -22.01 -34.65
C CYS A 33 8.17 -21.46 -35.84
N PHE A 34 8.68 -22.35 -36.67
CA PHE A 34 9.37 -22.05 -37.90
C PHE A 34 8.61 -22.56 -39.09
N ARG A 35 8.41 -21.71 -40.09
CA ARG A 35 7.92 -22.09 -41.41
C ARG A 35 9.10 -22.54 -42.24
N ALA A 36 9.01 -23.73 -42.81
CA ALA A 36 10.00 -24.29 -43.77
C ALA A 36 9.35 -24.44 -45.12
N THR A 37 9.78 -23.66 -46.11
CA THR A 37 9.21 -23.66 -47.45
C THR A 37 10.28 -24.10 -48.47
N PRO A 38 10.09 -25.25 -49.16
CA PRO A 38 11.02 -25.63 -50.19
C PRO A 38 10.74 -24.89 -51.50
N TYR A 39 11.80 -24.53 -52.20
CA TYR A 39 11.80 -23.92 -53.51
C TYR A 39 12.71 -24.71 -54.46
N SER A 40 12.33 -24.82 -55.72
CA SER A 40 13.21 -25.35 -56.78
C SER A 40 13.64 -24.26 -57.74
N MET A 41 14.90 -24.24 -58.09
CA MET A 41 15.44 -23.37 -59.11
C MET A 41 16.33 -24.21 -60.04
N GLY A 42 15.79 -24.63 -61.18
CA GLY A 42 16.43 -25.63 -62.04
C GLY A 42 16.44 -27.01 -61.37
N GLU A 43 17.61 -27.63 -61.25
CA GLU A 43 17.82 -28.93 -60.57
C GLU A 43 18.08 -28.77 -59.04
N ASP A 44 18.28 -27.55 -58.55
CA ASP A 44 18.60 -27.28 -57.15
C ASP A 44 17.34 -27.05 -56.31
N ILE A 45 17.36 -27.59 -55.06
CA ILE A 45 16.33 -27.38 -54.07
C ILE A 45 16.83 -26.54 -52.94
N PHE A 46 16.15 -25.45 -52.67
CA PHE A 46 16.42 -24.51 -51.57
C PHE A 46 15.34 -24.65 -50.51
N LEU A 47 15.70 -24.47 -49.23
CA LEU A 47 14.80 -24.44 -48.13
C LEU A 47 14.85 -23.07 -47.47
N GLN A 48 13.76 -22.32 -47.49
CA GLN A 48 13.60 -21.10 -46.70
C GLN A 48 13.03 -21.47 -45.34
N VAL A 49 13.72 -21.03 -44.28
CA VAL A 49 13.27 -21.22 -42.90
C VAL A 49 13.05 -19.83 -42.27
N GLU A 50 11.84 -19.59 -41.79
CA GLU A 50 11.42 -18.34 -41.25
C GLU A 50 10.75 -18.59 -39.88
N GLN A 51 11.15 -17.84 -38.82
CA GLN A 51 10.50 -17.91 -37.53
C GLN A 51 9.19 -17.09 -37.59
N ILE A 52 8.08 -17.71 -37.23
CA ILE A 52 6.76 -17.06 -37.24
C ILE A 52 6.17 -16.84 -35.84
N ILE A 53 6.62 -17.55 -34.81
CA ILE A 53 6.19 -17.37 -33.43
C ILE A 53 7.37 -17.67 -32.47
N PRO A 54 7.65 -16.77 -31.51
CA PRO A 54 7.25 -15.35 -31.53
C PRO A 54 7.91 -14.63 -32.70
N LEU A 55 7.27 -13.60 -33.21
CA LEU A 55 7.93 -12.73 -34.17
C LEU A 55 9.12 -12.09 -33.48
N PRO A 56 10.31 -12.00 -34.13
CA PRO A 56 11.50 -11.38 -33.53
C PRO A 56 11.21 -9.98 -32.95
N GLU A 57 10.44 -9.19 -33.67
CA GLU A 57 10.06 -7.83 -33.27
C GLU A 57 9.08 -7.79 -32.07
N THR A 58 8.34 -8.84 -31.82
CA THR A 58 7.39 -8.91 -30.68
C THR A 58 7.97 -9.56 -29.43
N ALA A 59 9.12 -10.23 -29.55
CA ALA A 59 9.75 -10.89 -28.41
C ALA A 59 10.14 -9.88 -27.31
N GLU A 60 10.65 -8.72 -27.68
CA GLU A 60 11.01 -7.63 -26.76
C GLU A 60 9.75 -7.09 -26.04
N PHE A 61 8.66 -6.83 -26.78
CA PHE A 61 7.40 -6.36 -26.20
C PHE A 61 6.77 -7.37 -25.22
N MET A 62 6.96 -8.69 -25.46
CA MET A 62 6.46 -9.72 -24.55
C MET A 62 7.26 -9.76 -23.24
N ILE A 63 8.57 -9.49 -23.28
CA ILE A 63 9.42 -9.38 -22.09
C ILE A 63 8.97 -8.17 -21.26
N ASP A 64 8.87 -7.01 -21.88
CA ASP A 64 8.43 -5.77 -21.22
C ASP A 64 7.05 -5.88 -20.57
N ALA A 65 6.10 -6.54 -21.26
CA ALA A 65 4.77 -6.78 -20.72
C ALA A 65 4.77 -7.69 -19.48
N LYS A 66 5.60 -8.74 -19.49
CA LYS A 66 5.75 -9.65 -18.34
C LYS A 66 6.44 -8.97 -17.15
N GLU A 67 7.44 -8.15 -17.40
CA GLU A 67 8.12 -7.38 -16.34
C GLU A 67 7.16 -6.40 -15.68
N LYS A 68 6.37 -5.66 -16.47
CA LYS A 68 5.32 -4.77 -15.95
C LYS A 68 4.26 -5.52 -15.13
N GLU A 69 3.77 -6.64 -15.61
CA GLU A 69 2.78 -7.46 -14.89
C GLU A 69 3.34 -7.98 -13.56
N LYS A 70 4.62 -8.37 -13.54
CA LYS A 70 5.31 -8.79 -12.32
C LYS A 70 5.46 -7.63 -11.34
N GLU A 71 5.91 -6.46 -11.82
CA GLU A 71 6.02 -5.25 -10.98
C GLU A 71 4.66 -4.83 -10.37
N GLU A 72 3.58 -4.90 -11.15
CA GLU A 72 2.24 -4.58 -10.67
C GLU A 72 1.76 -5.58 -9.60
N LYS A 73 2.02 -6.88 -9.79
CA LYS A 73 1.72 -7.91 -8.80
C LYS A 73 2.53 -7.73 -7.51
N ASP A 74 3.82 -7.43 -7.63
CA ASP A 74 4.69 -7.19 -6.48
C ASP A 74 4.25 -5.93 -5.71
N LYS A 75 3.92 -4.83 -6.41
CA LYS A 75 3.34 -3.61 -5.80
C LYS A 75 2.03 -3.91 -5.08
N SER A 76 1.12 -4.65 -5.71
CA SER A 76 -0.16 -5.03 -5.11
C SER A 76 0.02 -5.87 -3.85
N LYS A 77 0.99 -6.79 -3.84
CA LYS A 77 1.32 -7.62 -2.67
C LYS A 77 1.85 -6.77 -1.51
N VAL A 78 2.78 -5.85 -1.78
CA VAL A 78 3.34 -4.93 -0.77
C VAL A 78 2.24 -4.06 -0.15
N VAL A 79 1.31 -3.54 -0.97
CA VAL A 79 0.17 -2.76 -0.47
C VAL A 79 -0.71 -3.60 0.43
N ALA A 80 -1.10 -4.81 0.01
CA ALA A 80 -1.93 -5.70 0.81
C ALA A 80 -1.29 -6.10 2.14
N GLU A 81 0.01 -6.34 2.17
CA GLU A 81 0.75 -6.62 3.40
C GLU A 81 0.81 -5.41 4.34
N SER A 82 0.94 -4.20 3.81
CA SER A 82 0.90 -2.96 4.59
C SER A 82 -0.49 -2.73 5.19
N GLU A 83 -1.54 -2.93 4.42
CA GLU A 83 -2.93 -2.82 4.88
C GLU A 83 -3.28 -3.83 5.96
N ALA A 84 -2.83 -5.07 5.82
CA ALA A 84 -3.00 -6.10 6.82
C ALA A 84 -2.32 -5.73 8.14
N ARG A 85 -1.09 -5.20 8.08
CA ARG A 85 -0.34 -4.74 9.26
C ARG A 85 -1.04 -3.58 9.98
N LEU A 86 -1.58 -2.61 9.24
CA LEU A 86 -2.34 -1.51 9.84
C LEU A 86 -3.59 -2.03 10.58
N THR A 87 -4.31 -2.96 9.98
CA THR A 87 -5.49 -3.56 10.59
C THR A 87 -5.14 -4.33 11.86
N GLU A 88 -4.04 -5.09 11.84
CA GLU A 88 -3.53 -5.84 12.99
C GLU A 88 -3.12 -4.88 14.13
N PHE A 89 -2.31 -3.87 13.82
CA PHE A 89 -1.88 -2.87 14.82
C PHE A 89 -3.06 -2.19 15.54
N TRP A 90 -4.08 -1.78 14.79
CA TRP A 90 -5.28 -1.19 15.40
C TRP A 90 -6.10 -2.22 16.18
N GLY A 91 -6.03 -3.49 15.80
CA GLY A 91 -6.60 -4.59 16.58
C GLY A 91 -5.91 -4.71 17.95
N ASP A 92 -4.58 -4.75 17.95
CA ASP A 92 -3.76 -4.83 19.17
C ASP A 92 -3.99 -3.61 20.08
N LEU A 93 -4.07 -2.40 19.52
CA LEU A 93 -4.39 -1.18 20.28
C LEU A 93 -5.76 -1.32 20.99
N LYS A 94 -6.78 -1.78 20.27
CA LYS A 94 -8.13 -1.97 20.82
C LYS A 94 -8.13 -3.01 21.93
N ASP A 95 -7.43 -4.11 21.76
CA ASP A 95 -7.38 -5.18 22.75
C ASP A 95 -6.64 -4.71 24.03
N GLN A 96 -5.57 -3.95 23.90
CA GLN A 96 -4.90 -3.34 25.05
C GLN A 96 -5.77 -2.28 25.75
N MET A 97 -6.54 -1.49 25.01
CA MET A 97 -7.52 -0.57 25.60
C MET A 97 -8.60 -1.30 26.42
N LYS A 98 -9.13 -2.42 25.91
CA LYS A 98 -10.09 -3.25 26.66
C LYS A 98 -9.49 -3.80 27.95
N ILE A 99 -8.24 -4.29 27.90
CA ILE A 99 -7.52 -4.75 29.10
C ILE A 99 -7.40 -3.62 30.12
N SER A 100 -7.14 -2.40 29.65
CA SER A 100 -7.05 -1.19 30.49
C SER A 100 -8.42 -0.59 30.88
N LYS A 101 -9.53 -1.25 30.50
CA LYS A 101 -10.91 -0.77 30.73
C LYS A 101 -11.23 0.59 30.09
N ILE A 102 -10.64 0.86 28.92
CA ILE A 102 -10.85 2.08 28.13
C ILE A 102 -11.72 1.71 26.93
N ASP A 103 -12.87 2.37 26.77
CA ASP A 103 -13.92 2.04 25.80
C ASP A 103 -13.94 2.90 24.53
N PHE A 104 -12.95 3.80 24.36
CA PHE A 104 -12.91 4.79 23.27
C PHE A 104 -13.12 4.18 21.88
N LEU A 105 -12.60 2.99 21.63
CA LEU A 105 -12.64 2.34 20.33
C LEU A 105 -13.58 1.12 20.27
N ASP A 106 -14.42 0.88 21.26
CA ASP A 106 -15.29 -0.32 21.32
C ASP A 106 -16.19 -0.45 20.10
N ARG A 107 -16.76 0.66 19.66
CA ARG A 107 -17.65 0.73 18.49
C ARG A 107 -16.95 1.03 17.16
N VAL A 108 -15.61 1.06 17.15
CA VAL A 108 -14.81 1.40 15.98
C VAL A 108 -14.16 0.14 15.43
N SER A 109 -14.34 -0.14 14.14
CA SER A 109 -13.66 -1.25 13.48
C SER A 109 -12.21 -0.91 13.16
N ALA A 110 -11.28 -1.83 13.44
CA ALA A 110 -9.93 -1.75 12.93
C ALA A 110 -9.95 -1.86 11.39
N LYS A 111 -9.35 -0.90 10.71
CA LYS A 111 -9.26 -0.84 9.25
C LYS A 111 -7.83 -0.49 8.83
N HIS A 112 -7.52 -0.70 7.56
CA HIS A 112 -6.22 -0.45 6.95
C HIS A 112 -5.88 1.04 6.74
N HIS A 113 -6.43 1.94 7.54
CA HIS A 113 -6.13 3.37 7.47
C HIS A 113 -5.02 3.75 8.44
N TYR A 114 -4.26 4.79 8.09
CA TYR A 114 -3.21 5.34 8.96
C TYR A 114 -3.75 6.09 10.18
N ASN A 115 -5.06 6.10 10.38
CA ASN A 115 -5.71 6.63 11.58
C ASN A 115 -6.92 5.80 11.96
N ILE A 116 -7.19 5.75 13.27
CA ILE A 116 -8.41 5.24 13.88
C ILE A 116 -8.87 6.25 14.92
N GLY A 117 -10.18 6.36 15.16
CA GLY A 117 -10.65 7.31 16.15
C GLY A 117 -12.16 7.27 16.35
N PHE A 118 -12.63 8.06 17.29
CA PHE A 118 -14.02 8.17 17.71
C PHE A 118 -14.50 9.62 17.70
N TRP A 119 -15.79 9.81 17.54
CA TRP A 119 -16.42 11.13 17.59
C TRP A 119 -16.92 11.45 18.99
N LYS A 120 -16.71 12.70 19.41
CA LYS A 120 -17.28 13.28 20.61
C LYS A 120 -17.72 14.70 20.29
N GLY A 121 -19.02 14.95 20.21
CA GLY A 121 -19.56 16.20 19.67
C GLY A 121 -19.15 16.43 18.21
N GLU A 122 -18.71 17.61 17.90
CA GLU A 122 -18.29 18.04 16.55
C GLU A 122 -16.85 17.64 16.21
N GLY A 123 -16.09 17.10 17.15
CA GLY A 123 -14.71 16.73 16.99
C GLY A 123 -14.48 15.23 16.93
N LYS A 124 -13.48 14.82 16.15
CA LYS A 124 -12.98 13.43 16.08
C LYS A 124 -11.67 13.35 16.86
N PHE A 125 -11.65 12.56 17.92
CA PHE A 125 -10.42 12.14 18.58
C PHE A 125 -9.81 11.00 17.78
N ALA A 126 -8.57 11.15 17.32
CA ALA A 126 -7.94 10.19 16.46
C ALA A 126 -6.50 9.83 16.89
N PHE A 127 -6.18 8.56 16.71
CA PHE A 127 -4.83 8.01 16.79
C PHE A 127 -4.28 7.95 15.36
N CYS A 128 -3.14 8.53 15.10
CA CYS A 128 -2.60 8.65 13.75
C CYS A 128 -1.17 8.15 13.69
N ILE A 129 -0.89 7.25 12.74
CA ILE A 129 0.45 6.85 12.35
C ILE A 129 0.90 7.81 11.24
N GLY A 130 1.94 8.59 11.50
CA GLY A 130 2.50 9.51 10.52
C GLY A 130 3.83 9.00 9.94
N LYS A 131 4.25 9.59 8.83
CA LYS A 131 5.55 9.26 8.21
C LYS A 131 6.73 9.58 9.14
N TYR A 132 6.60 10.65 9.93
CA TYR A 132 7.69 11.18 10.75
C TYR A 132 7.37 11.20 12.24
N SER A 133 6.13 11.02 12.65
CA SER A 133 5.71 10.95 14.05
C SER A 133 4.34 10.29 14.19
N ASN A 134 4.16 9.56 15.28
CA ASN A 134 2.83 9.18 15.74
C ASN A 134 2.20 10.34 16.48
N ARG A 135 0.87 10.45 16.44
CA ARG A 135 0.17 11.52 17.16
C ARG A 135 -1.24 11.11 17.58
N VAL A 136 -1.73 11.73 18.61
CA VAL A 136 -3.15 11.83 18.94
C VAL A 136 -3.62 13.22 18.56
N GLU A 137 -4.86 13.33 18.06
CA GLU A 137 -5.39 14.63 17.63
C GLU A 137 -6.90 14.74 17.88
N LEU A 138 -7.35 15.94 18.22
CA LEU A 138 -8.73 16.37 18.08
C LEU A 138 -8.87 17.06 16.74
N TYR A 139 -9.63 16.48 15.83
CA TYR A 139 -9.76 16.90 14.45
C TYR A 139 -11.18 17.37 14.16
N PHE A 140 -11.31 18.59 13.68
CA PHE A 140 -12.55 19.18 13.19
C PHE A 140 -12.55 19.13 11.67
N SER A 141 -13.26 18.17 11.08
CA SER A 141 -13.22 17.91 9.64
C SER A 141 -13.97 18.94 8.79
N ASN A 142 -14.95 19.64 9.38
CA ASN A 142 -15.80 20.62 8.71
C ASN A 142 -15.86 21.93 9.51
N ASP A 143 -14.75 22.56 9.66
CA ASP A 143 -14.56 23.83 10.38
C ASP A 143 -14.07 24.92 9.42
N ALA A 144 -14.80 25.13 8.33
CA ALA A 144 -14.40 26.07 7.27
C ALA A 144 -14.25 27.50 7.78
N ASN A 145 -15.13 27.93 8.67
CA ASN A 145 -15.13 29.24 9.31
C ASN A 145 -14.29 29.32 10.60
N LYS A 146 -13.64 28.21 10.96
CA LYS A 146 -12.79 28.07 12.16
C LYS A 146 -13.49 28.34 13.50
N VAL A 147 -14.78 28.24 13.53
CA VAL A 147 -15.58 28.54 14.73
C VAL A 147 -15.27 27.56 15.85
N LEU A 148 -15.20 26.26 15.54
CA LEU A 148 -14.89 25.23 16.55
C LEU A 148 -13.49 25.40 17.11
N PHE A 149 -12.52 25.63 16.21
CA PHE A 149 -11.13 25.84 16.61
C PHE A 149 -10.96 27.11 17.43
N ASP A 150 -11.54 28.23 16.98
CA ASP A 150 -11.42 29.51 17.68
C ASP A 150 -12.17 29.49 19.03
N THR A 151 -13.25 28.74 19.15
CA THR A 151 -13.93 28.50 20.44
C THR A 151 -13.02 27.69 21.38
N MET A 152 -12.44 26.58 20.92
CA MET A 152 -11.51 25.80 21.73
C MET A 152 -10.28 26.61 22.13
N LYS A 153 -9.81 27.50 21.25
CA LYS A 153 -8.65 28.34 21.50
C LYS A 153 -8.87 29.35 22.64
N GLN A 154 -10.10 29.68 22.99
CA GLN A 154 -10.39 30.52 24.17
C GLN A 154 -9.98 29.83 25.49
N HIS A 155 -9.94 28.48 25.49
CA HIS A 155 -9.48 27.67 26.62
C HIS A 155 -8.05 27.15 26.46
N LYS A 156 -7.26 27.82 25.58
CA LYS A 156 -5.93 27.35 25.22
C LYS A 156 -4.99 27.19 26.41
N GLU A 157 -4.96 28.18 27.30
CA GLU A 157 -4.07 28.17 28.46
C GLU A 157 -4.38 27.01 29.40
N GLU A 158 -5.65 26.77 29.68
CA GLU A 158 -6.12 25.65 30.51
C GLU A 158 -5.79 24.28 29.87
N ILE A 159 -6.04 24.15 28.58
CA ILE A 159 -5.75 22.93 27.83
C ILE A 159 -4.24 22.67 27.74
N ASP A 160 -3.46 23.69 27.44
CA ASP A 160 -2.00 23.61 27.36
C ASP A 160 -1.41 23.19 28.70
N GLU A 161 -1.86 23.81 29.81
CA GLU A 161 -1.41 23.47 31.17
C GLU A 161 -1.75 21.98 31.50
N HIS A 162 -2.99 21.55 31.23
CA HIS A 162 -3.44 20.18 31.48
C HIS A 162 -2.60 19.16 30.70
N LEU A 163 -2.16 19.51 29.50
CA LEU A 163 -1.36 18.65 28.60
C LEU A 163 0.14 18.97 28.64
N ASN A 164 0.62 19.63 29.72
CA ASN A 164 2.02 20.00 29.95
C ASN A 164 2.64 20.82 28.81
N ASN A 165 1.88 21.67 28.14
CA ASN A 165 2.31 22.51 27.02
C ASN A 165 2.90 21.74 25.82
N LEU A 166 2.49 20.50 25.63
CA LEU A 166 3.01 19.63 24.58
C LEU A 166 2.11 19.56 23.34
N VAL A 167 1.00 20.31 23.35
CA VAL A 167 0.05 20.32 22.23
C VAL A 167 0.37 21.39 21.20
N VAL A 168 0.11 21.04 19.93
CA VAL A 168 0.28 21.93 18.79
C VAL A 168 -1.09 22.29 18.24
N TRP A 169 -1.35 23.58 18.12
CA TRP A 169 -2.60 24.15 17.62
C TRP A 169 -2.46 24.50 16.15
N GLU A 170 -3.19 23.80 15.27
CA GLU A 170 -3.15 24.01 13.81
C GLU A 170 -4.51 24.47 13.30
N ARG A 171 -4.65 25.78 13.09
CA ARG A 171 -5.88 26.39 12.56
C ARG A 171 -6.16 25.98 11.12
N LEU A 172 -5.12 25.73 10.30
CA LEU A 172 -5.17 25.28 8.92
C LEU A 172 -6.04 26.19 8.04
N ASP A 173 -5.74 27.48 7.99
CA ASP A 173 -6.55 28.51 7.31
C ASP A 173 -6.86 28.19 5.83
N ASN A 174 -5.99 27.45 5.16
CA ASN A 174 -6.17 27.04 3.76
C ASN A 174 -6.99 25.75 3.60
N LYS A 175 -7.56 25.18 4.68
CA LYS A 175 -8.34 23.93 4.66
C LYS A 175 -9.67 24.13 5.35
N LYS A 176 -10.67 23.30 5.02
CA LYS A 176 -11.96 23.24 5.73
C LYS A 176 -11.85 22.62 7.12
N ALA A 177 -10.67 22.13 7.49
CA ALA A 177 -10.42 21.46 8.76
C ALA A 177 -9.49 22.27 9.64
N SER A 178 -9.54 21.97 10.94
CA SER A 178 -8.59 22.45 11.96
C SER A 178 -8.29 21.32 12.93
N ARG A 179 -7.24 21.44 13.73
CA ARG A 179 -6.91 20.42 14.73
C ARG A 179 -6.05 20.94 15.87
N ILE A 180 -6.15 20.20 16.96
CA ILE A 180 -5.23 20.25 18.10
C ILE A 180 -4.56 18.89 18.15
N LYS A 181 -3.23 18.82 18.24
CA LYS A 181 -2.52 17.53 18.20
C LYS A 181 -1.42 17.48 19.27
N TYR A 182 -1.16 16.27 19.73
CA TYR A 182 0.01 15.92 20.51
C TYR A 182 0.81 14.87 19.76
N GLU A 183 2.08 15.16 19.48
CA GLU A 183 2.97 14.28 18.72
C GLU A 183 3.89 13.52 19.66
N MET A 184 4.18 12.26 19.32
CA MET A 184 5.17 11.48 20.03
C MET A 184 6.53 12.17 19.94
N PRO A 185 7.25 12.39 21.05
CA PRO A 185 8.59 12.97 21.02
C PRO A 185 9.53 12.20 20.08
N LEU A 186 10.37 12.92 19.34
CA LEU A 186 11.23 12.34 18.30
C LEU A 186 12.25 11.33 18.85
N ASP A 187 12.70 11.50 20.07
CA ASP A 187 13.57 10.57 20.79
C ASP A 187 12.89 9.23 21.05
N GLN A 188 11.57 9.24 21.31
CA GLN A 188 10.75 8.04 21.49
C GLN A 188 10.34 7.43 20.13
N TYR A 189 10.02 8.27 19.16
CA TYR A 189 9.62 7.79 17.83
C TYR A 189 10.80 7.17 17.08
N LYS A 190 12.03 7.63 17.34
CA LYS A 190 13.29 7.21 16.68
C LYS A 190 13.08 6.86 15.21
N VAL A 191 12.96 7.86 14.37
CA VAL A 191 12.60 7.74 12.95
C VAL A 191 13.60 6.86 12.21
N ILE A 192 13.22 5.63 11.90
CA ILE A 192 13.84 4.85 10.84
C ILE A 192 12.73 4.48 9.87
N GLU A 193 12.93 4.77 8.61
CA GLU A 193 12.05 4.36 7.52
C GLU A 193 11.77 2.85 7.61
N GLY A 194 10.48 2.46 7.65
CA GLY A 194 10.09 1.05 7.79
C GLY A 194 9.82 0.53 9.20
N ARG A 195 9.91 1.33 10.26
CA ARG A 195 9.68 0.88 11.65
C ARG A 195 8.29 0.38 11.97
N PHE A 196 7.28 0.82 11.24
CA PHE A 196 5.94 0.23 11.35
C PHE A 196 5.94 -1.25 10.97
N ASN A 197 6.88 -1.68 10.13
CA ASN A 197 7.04 -3.09 9.74
C ASN A 197 7.70 -3.94 10.84
N ASP A 198 8.36 -3.30 11.81
CA ASP A 198 8.95 -3.97 12.98
C ASP A 198 7.95 -3.96 14.14
N LYS A 199 7.29 -5.09 14.35
CA LYS A 199 6.30 -5.28 15.41
C LYS A 199 6.87 -5.13 16.82
N THR A 200 8.18 -5.20 17.01
CA THR A 200 8.81 -5.00 18.33
C THR A 200 8.56 -3.61 18.90
N ASN A 201 8.34 -2.62 18.03
CA ASN A 201 8.03 -1.24 18.43
C ASN A 201 6.54 -1.02 18.77
N TRP A 202 5.65 -1.95 18.40
CA TRP A 202 4.21 -1.76 18.51
C TRP A 202 3.75 -1.61 19.96
N LYS A 203 4.34 -2.37 20.87
CA LYS A 203 3.99 -2.27 22.29
C LYS A 203 4.25 -0.86 22.84
N GLU A 204 5.44 -0.30 22.58
CA GLU A 204 5.79 1.06 23.02
C GLU A 204 4.85 2.11 22.43
N TRP A 205 4.51 1.97 21.16
CA TRP A 205 3.59 2.88 20.49
C TRP A 205 2.16 2.77 21.02
N ILE A 206 1.68 1.57 21.28
CA ILE A 206 0.36 1.31 21.87
C ILE A 206 0.29 1.91 23.28
N ASP A 207 1.28 1.68 24.12
CA ASP A 207 1.37 2.23 25.46
C ASP A 207 1.38 3.77 25.43
N TRP A 208 2.14 4.35 24.51
CA TRP A 208 2.14 5.80 24.29
C TRP A 208 0.79 6.33 23.82
N TYR A 209 0.12 5.68 22.87
CA TYR A 209 -1.18 6.09 22.38
C TYR A 209 -2.23 6.07 23.49
N ILE A 210 -2.26 5.02 24.29
CA ILE A 210 -3.19 4.89 25.42
C ILE A 210 -2.93 5.99 26.43
N GLY A 211 -1.68 6.15 26.86
CA GLY A 211 -1.30 7.15 27.85
C GLY A 211 -1.53 8.60 27.39
N SER A 212 -1.33 8.87 26.09
CA SER A 212 -1.54 10.19 25.51
C SER A 212 -3.01 10.51 25.33
N MET A 213 -3.83 9.58 24.79
CA MET A 213 -5.24 9.82 24.54
C MET A 213 -6.07 9.93 25.81
N THR A 214 -5.68 9.25 26.88
CA THR A 214 -6.38 9.36 28.18
C THR A 214 -6.16 10.69 28.86
N LYS A 215 -5.09 11.39 28.56
CA LYS A 215 -4.82 12.76 29.03
C LYS A 215 -5.42 13.81 28.10
N PHE A 216 -5.49 13.51 26.83
CA PHE A 216 -5.94 14.38 25.75
C PHE A 216 -7.48 14.51 25.75
#